data_53d5e7d45dd8b555221d1094fbccd0e9
#
_entry.id   53d5e7d45dd8b555221d1094fbccd0e9
#
_cell.length_a   1.000
_cell.length_b   1.000
_cell.length_c   1.000
_cell.angle_alpha   90.00
_cell.angle_beta   90.00
_cell.angle_gamma   90.00
#
_symmetry.space_group_name_H-M   'P 1'
#
loop_
_entity.id
_entity.type
_entity.pdbx_description
1 polymer ?
#
loop_
_entity_poly.entity_id
_entity_poly.type
_entity_poly.pdbx_seq_one_letter_code
_entity_poly.pdbx_strand_id
1 'polypeptide(L)'
;IEWVCHRCSLQATLMRIESARDAITEPCSRKQSKQAALLDAQRTTLKRVLCSGAHDSELEATHELDGIELERILSTYATKQIMMARCPPILVLHLNRSSFSLGNFGASKNQARVVFPEYLDMLPFMTGATLSAHPLQPISPSEKAGNAIYRLSAMVTHYGTHNYGHYVSYRRRPCPLDEGPDVWTRVSDDHVQLCSWDEVQVQNPYLLMYERIDNAAPSPLIPARTVHRWDVYTFRRAISAP
;
A
#
# COMPACT_ATOMS: atom_id res chain seq x y z
N ILE A 1 -6.40 -4.44 14.91
CA ILE A 1 -5.19 -5.29 14.96
C ILE A 1 -4.20 -4.55 15.84
N GLU A 2 -3.88 -5.16 16.98
CA GLU A 2 -2.83 -4.65 17.86
C GLU A 2 -1.46 -4.90 17.20
N TRP A 3 -0.72 -3.86 16.97
CA TRP A 3 0.60 -3.93 16.36
C TRP A 3 1.68 -3.61 17.39
N VAL A 4 2.62 -4.51 17.61
CA VAL A 4 3.73 -4.29 18.53
C VAL A 4 4.79 -3.40 17.86
N CYS A 5 5.20 -2.34 18.54
CA CYS A 5 6.31 -1.50 18.10
C CYS A 5 7.63 -2.07 18.60
N HIS A 6 8.38 -2.80 17.78
CA HIS A 6 9.64 -3.45 18.18
C HIS A 6 10.68 -2.46 18.69
N ARG A 7 10.83 -1.31 18.04
CA ARG A 7 11.75 -0.26 18.49
C ARG A 7 11.39 0.26 19.88
N CYS A 8 10.08 0.51 20.12
CA CYS A 8 9.62 0.95 21.45
C CYS A 8 9.81 -0.15 22.48
N SER A 9 9.59 -1.42 22.11
CA SER A 9 9.81 -2.58 22.96
C SER A 9 11.28 -2.74 23.35
N LEU A 10 12.20 -2.60 22.40
CA LEU A 10 13.64 -2.59 22.67
C LEU A 10 14.05 -1.44 23.60
N GLN A 11 13.53 -0.23 23.36
CA GLN A 11 13.81 0.94 24.21
C GLN A 11 13.28 0.77 25.63
N ALA A 12 12.03 0.30 25.78
CA ALA A 12 11.45 0.05 27.11
C ALA A 12 12.23 -1.04 27.86
N THR A 13 12.62 -2.11 27.18
CA THR A 13 13.45 -3.16 27.76
C THR A 13 14.81 -2.64 28.18
N LEU A 14 15.45 -1.79 27.35
CA LEU A 14 16.71 -1.16 27.70
C LEU A 14 16.58 -0.29 28.95
N MET A 15 15.55 0.55 29.04
CA MET A 15 15.29 1.37 30.23
C MET A 15 15.06 0.53 31.49
N ARG A 16 14.34 -0.58 31.39
CA ARG A 16 14.15 -1.54 32.49
C ARG A 16 15.46 -2.15 32.96
N ILE A 17 16.32 -2.56 32.03
CA ILE A 17 17.65 -3.15 32.34
C ILE A 17 18.57 -2.10 32.92
N GLU A 18 18.60 -0.87 32.41
CA GLU A 18 19.40 0.22 32.96
C GLU A 18 18.96 0.56 34.39
N SER A 19 17.65 0.69 34.63
CA SER A 19 17.14 0.92 35.99
C SER A 19 17.49 -0.21 36.95
N ALA A 20 17.37 -1.48 36.52
CA ALA A 20 17.76 -2.62 37.33
C ALA A 20 19.27 -2.66 37.60
N ARG A 21 20.08 -2.22 36.65
CA ARG A 21 21.54 -2.14 36.80
C ARG A 21 21.94 -1.04 37.76
N ASP A 22 21.33 0.13 37.67
CA ASP A 22 21.59 1.29 38.52
C ASP A 22 21.20 1.05 39.99
N ALA A 23 20.19 0.19 40.22
CA ALA A 23 19.83 -0.25 41.57
C ALA A 23 20.92 -1.10 42.26
N ILE A 24 21.91 -1.60 41.51
CA ILE A 24 23.04 -2.35 42.03
C ILE A 24 24.25 -1.39 42.07
N THR A 25 24.29 -0.49 43.07
CA THR A 25 25.34 0.54 43.20
C THR A 25 26.68 -0.04 43.57
N GLU A 26 26.71 -0.93 44.60
CA GLU A 26 27.90 -1.67 45.02
C GLU A 26 27.54 -3.13 45.26
N PRO A 27 28.03 -4.07 44.44
CA PRO A 27 27.69 -5.48 44.59
C PRO A 27 28.36 -6.06 45.85
N CYS A 28 27.56 -6.23 46.89
CA CYS A 28 28.02 -6.78 48.18
C CYS A 28 28.13 -8.30 48.18
N SER A 29 27.74 -8.99 47.11
CA SER A 29 27.79 -10.46 47.05
C SER A 29 28.20 -10.94 45.65
N ARG A 30 28.76 -12.17 45.58
CA ARG A 30 29.10 -12.83 44.30
C ARG A 30 27.88 -12.99 43.38
N LYS A 31 26.67 -13.13 43.96
CA LYS A 31 25.41 -13.23 43.21
C LYS A 31 25.07 -11.90 42.55
N GLN A 32 25.20 -10.79 43.27
CA GLN A 32 24.96 -9.44 42.75
C GLN A 32 25.98 -9.05 41.66
N SER A 33 27.26 -9.43 41.83
CA SER A 33 28.29 -9.20 40.81
C SER A 33 27.96 -9.96 39.50
N LYS A 34 27.49 -11.20 39.56
CA LYS A 34 27.08 -11.97 38.39
C LYS A 34 25.83 -11.35 37.70
N GLN A 35 24.89 -10.88 38.52
CA GLN A 35 23.68 -10.23 38.01
C GLN A 35 24.00 -8.91 37.32
N ALA A 36 24.89 -8.10 37.92
CA ALA A 36 25.35 -6.84 37.30
C ALA A 36 26.05 -7.08 35.96
N ALA A 37 26.93 -8.08 35.88
CA ALA A 37 27.60 -8.44 34.63
C ALA A 37 26.62 -8.92 33.55
N LEU A 38 25.57 -9.67 33.90
CA LEU A 38 24.52 -10.10 32.99
C LEU A 38 23.74 -8.90 32.45
N LEU A 39 23.31 -7.98 33.31
CA LEU A 39 22.59 -6.78 32.92
C LEU A 39 23.44 -5.87 32.00
N ASP A 40 24.77 -5.76 32.28
CA ASP A 40 25.66 -5.00 31.41
C ASP A 40 25.83 -5.64 30.01
N ALA A 41 25.87 -6.96 29.93
CA ALA A 41 25.88 -7.68 28.66
C ALA A 41 24.58 -7.47 27.88
N GLN A 42 23.44 -7.61 28.54
CA GLN A 42 22.10 -7.39 27.93
C GLN A 42 21.97 -5.95 27.44
N ARG A 43 22.39 -4.95 28.24
CA ARG A 43 22.40 -3.54 27.86
C ARG A 43 23.22 -3.30 26.59
N THR A 44 24.40 -3.92 26.49
CA THR A 44 25.29 -3.78 25.33
C THR A 44 24.64 -4.37 24.06
N THR A 45 24.01 -5.54 24.17
CA THR A 45 23.29 -6.17 23.05
C THR A 45 22.14 -5.29 22.56
N LEU A 46 21.29 -4.79 23.47
CA LEU A 46 20.16 -3.94 23.09
C LEU A 46 20.61 -2.62 22.44
N LYS A 47 21.66 -1.97 22.98
CA LYS A 47 22.23 -0.75 22.39
C LYS A 47 22.77 -1.00 20.98
N ARG A 48 23.47 -2.13 20.77
CA ARG A 48 23.96 -2.52 19.45
C ARG A 48 22.83 -2.66 18.45
N VAL A 49 21.75 -3.37 18.80
CA VAL A 49 20.59 -3.59 17.91
C VAL A 49 19.86 -2.29 17.63
N LEU A 50 19.63 -1.44 18.64
CA LEU A 50 19.01 -0.12 18.45
C LEU A 50 19.83 0.80 17.54
N CYS A 51 21.16 0.73 17.58
CA CYS A 51 22.04 1.54 16.74
C CYS A 51 22.21 0.97 15.32
N SER A 52 22.17 -0.34 15.15
CA SER A 52 22.36 -0.99 13.83
C SER A 52 21.22 -0.77 12.87
N GLY A 53 20.03 -0.39 13.37
CA GLY A 53 18.83 -0.28 12.54
C GLY A 53 18.40 -1.62 11.93
N ALA A 54 18.92 -2.74 12.44
CA ALA A 54 18.58 -4.08 11.97
C ALA A 54 17.06 -4.31 12.13
N HIS A 55 16.38 -4.54 11.03
CA HIS A 55 14.94 -4.73 10.96
C HIS A 55 14.57 -6.19 11.23
N ASP A 56 13.91 -6.47 12.15
CA ASP A 56 12.56 -6.78 12.66
C ASP A 56 11.96 -8.13 12.21
N SER A 57 12.37 -8.78 11.13
CA SER A 57 11.70 -10.00 10.68
C SER A 57 11.88 -11.20 11.62
N GLU A 58 12.98 -11.24 12.39
CA GLU A 58 13.23 -12.31 13.36
C GLU A 58 12.65 -11.99 14.75
N LEU A 59 12.54 -10.71 15.11
CA LEU A 59 11.95 -10.25 16.36
C LEU A 59 10.43 -10.37 16.42
N GLU A 60 9.76 -10.41 15.27
CA GLU A 60 8.31 -10.45 15.17
C GLU A 60 7.70 -11.75 15.74
N ALA A 61 8.43 -12.84 15.69
CA ALA A 61 7.89 -14.15 16.04
C ALA A 61 8.06 -14.52 17.52
N THR A 62 9.12 -14.06 18.19
CA THR A 62 9.52 -14.60 19.48
C THR A 62 9.37 -13.66 20.66
N HIS A 63 9.27 -12.35 20.46
CA HIS A 63 9.37 -11.33 21.51
C HIS A 63 10.63 -11.46 22.39
N GLU A 64 11.67 -12.10 21.87
CA GLU A 64 12.90 -12.41 22.56
C GLU A 64 14.10 -12.03 21.69
N LEU A 65 15.14 -11.47 22.27
CA LEU A 65 16.39 -11.13 21.60
C LEU A 65 17.57 -11.71 22.39
N ASP A 66 18.29 -12.69 21.83
CA ASP A 66 19.47 -13.30 22.44
C ASP A 66 19.21 -13.74 23.91
N GLY A 67 18.05 -14.34 24.20
CA GLY A 67 17.67 -14.72 25.57
C GLY A 67 17.16 -13.58 26.44
N ILE A 68 16.91 -12.40 25.87
CA ILE A 68 16.36 -11.23 26.56
C ILE A 68 14.88 -11.13 26.22
N GLU A 69 14.01 -11.36 27.20
CA GLU A 69 12.57 -11.13 27.04
C GLU A 69 12.27 -9.63 26.87
N LEU A 70 11.60 -9.26 25.78
CA LEU A 70 11.30 -7.88 25.43
C LEU A 70 9.97 -7.43 26.04
N GLU A 71 9.92 -6.18 26.49
CA GLU A 71 8.68 -5.50 26.86
C GLU A 71 7.76 -5.40 25.65
N ARG A 72 6.48 -5.74 25.83
CA ARG A 72 5.50 -5.64 24.75
C ARG A 72 4.88 -4.26 24.72
N ILE A 73 5.39 -3.38 23.86
CA ILE A 73 4.84 -2.03 23.65
C ILE A 73 4.00 -2.00 22.40
N LEU A 74 2.72 -1.71 22.56
CA LEU A 74 1.79 -1.54 21.44
C LEU A 74 2.01 -0.20 20.75
N SER A 75 1.99 -0.22 19.43
CA SER A 75 2.03 1.02 18.66
C SER A 75 0.70 1.75 18.76
N THR A 76 0.74 3.01 19.20
CA THR A 76 -0.43 3.89 19.21
C THR A 76 -0.82 4.36 17.81
N TYR A 77 0.11 4.27 16.87
CA TYR A 77 -0.09 4.65 15.47
C TYR A 77 0.73 3.72 14.57
N ALA A 78 0.07 3.00 13.70
CA ALA A 78 0.71 2.16 12.70
C ALA A 78 0.09 2.40 11.32
N THR A 79 0.91 2.40 10.28
CA THR A 79 0.47 2.44 8.89
C THR A 79 0.88 1.15 8.20
N LYS A 80 -0.05 0.59 7.42
CA LYS A 80 0.23 -0.54 6.53
C LYS A 80 0.08 -0.07 5.10
N GLN A 81 1.10 -0.27 4.29
CA GLN A 81 1.05 0.01 2.87
C GLN A 81 1.38 -1.26 2.08
N ILE A 82 0.55 -1.57 1.09
CA ILE A 82 0.81 -2.63 0.13
C ILE A 82 1.36 -1.97 -1.13
N MET A 83 2.52 -2.44 -1.57
CA MET A 83 3.19 -1.91 -2.75
C MET A 83 3.44 -3.03 -3.76
N MET A 84 3.52 -2.68 -5.03
CA MET A 84 3.81 -3.62 -6.10
C MET A 84 5.32 -3.76 -6.29
N ALA A 85 5.83 -4.98 -6.28
CA ALA A 85 7.25 -5.26 -6.54
C ALA A 85 7.57 -5.28 -8.05
N ARG A 86 6.60 -5.64 -8.89
CA ARG A 86 6.75 -5.69 -10.35
C ARG A 86 5.45 -5.27 -11.03
N CYS A 87 5.55 -4.37 -11.99
CA CYS A 87 4.44 -4.00 -12.85
C CYS A 87 4.09 -5.12 -13.83
N PRO A 88 2.85 -5.67 -13.83
CA PRO A 88 2.40 -6.62 -14.84
C PRO A 88 2.21 -5.93 -16.20
N PRO A 89 2.20 -6.65 -17.32
CA PRO A 89 1.84 -6.07 -18.62
C PRO A 89 0.40 -5.56 -18.66
N ILE A 90 -0.52 -6.26 -17.98
CA ILE A 90 -1.93 -5.91 -17.83
C ILE A 90 -2.24 -5.78 -16.35
N LEU A 91 -2.79 -4.64 -15.96
CA LEU A 91 -3.23 -4.33 -14.60
C LEU A 91 -4.76 -4.28 -14.57
N VAL A 92 -5.37 -5.20 -13.81
CA VAL A 92 -6.81 -5.21 -13.60
C VAL A 92 -7.12 -4.70 -12.19
N LEU A 93 -7.92 -3.64 -12.11
CA LEU A 93 -8.39 -3.06 -10.85
C LEU A 93 -9.87 -3.41 -10.68
N HIS A 94 -10.18 -4.25 -9.70
CA HIS A 94 -11.55 -4.55 -9.31
C HIS A 94 -11.96 -3.64 -8.14
N LEU A 95 -13.07 -2.95 -8.31
CA LEU A 95 -13.65 -2.07 -7.30
C LEU A 95 -14.74 -2.83 -6.55
N ASN A 96 -14.41 -3.34 -5.36
CA ASN A 96 -15.40 -4.01 -4.52
C ASN A 96 -16.45 -3.00 -4.06
N ARG A 97 -17.67 -3.16 -4.58
CA ARG A 97 -18.80 -2.28 -4.28
C ARG A 97 -19.82 -2.91 -3.34
N SER A 98 -19.59 -4.14 -2.90
CA SER A 98 -20.47 -4.81 -1.97
C SER A 98 -20.08 -4.46 -0.53
N SER A 99 -21.03 -4.00 0.25
CA SER A 99 -20.90 -3.82 1.69
C SER A 99 -21.94 -4.65 2.44
N PHE A 100 -21.51 -5.30 3.52
CA PHE A 100 -22.36 -6.06 4.41
C PHE A 100 -22.43 -5.33 5.75
N SER A 101 -23.65 -5.01 6.20
CA SER A 101 -23.87 -4.43 7.51
C SER A 101 -24.47 -5.47 8.45
N LEU A 102 -23.79 -5.71 9.56
CA LEU A 102 -24.25 -6.63 10.62
C LEU A 102 -25.58 -6.19 11.26
N GLY A 103 -25.95 -4.91 11.17
CA GLY A 103 -27.17 -4.37 11.78
C GLY A 103 -28.44 -4.51 10.93
N ASN A 104 -28.33 -4.65 9.61
CA ASN A 104 -29.48 -4.68 8.68
C ASN A 104 -29.66 -5.98 7.90
N PHE A 105 -28.93 -7.04 8.22
CA PHE A 105 -28.99 -8.37 7.56
C PHE A 105 -29.04 -8.30 6.02
N GLY A 106 -28.44 -7.29 5.40
CA GLY A 106 -28.49 -7.10 3.96
C GLY A 106 -27.17 -6.66 3.35
N ALA A 107 -26.91 -7.15 2.14
CA ALA A 107 -25.84 -6.65 1.30
C ALA A 107 -26.35 -5.39 0.57
N SER A 108 -25.55 -4.33 0.58
CA SER A 108 -25.80 -3.11 -0.15
C SER A 108 -24.70 -2.83 -1.15
N LYS A 109 -25.05 -2.12 -2.22
CA LYS A 109 -24.07 -1.67 -3.22
C LYS A 109 -23.60 -0.26 -2.89
N ASN A 110 -22.30 -0.10 -2.70
CA ASN A 110 -21.69 1.21 -2.58
C ASN A 110 -21.68 1.91 -3.95
N GLN A 111 -22.42 2.99 -4.05
CA GLN A 111 -22.58 3.79 -5.27
C GLN A 111 -21.60 4.96 -5.37
N ALA A 112 -20.65 5.08 -4.43
CA ALA A 112 -19.67 6.15 -4.45
C ALA A 112 -18.98 6.23 -5.81
N ARG A 113 -18.91 7.45 -6.34
CA ARG A 113 -18.30 7.69 -7.65
C ARG A 113 -16.77 7.53 -7.52
N VAL A 114 -16.21 6.76 -8.44
CA VAL A 114 -14.76 6.61 -8.59
C VAL A 114 -14.36 7.28 -9.89
N VAL A 115 -13.48 8.26 -9.79
CA VAL A 115 -12.84 8.90 -10.93
C VAL A 115 -11.59 8.11 -11.29
N PHE A 116 -11.38 7.86 -12.54
CA PHE A 116 -10.23 7.11 -13.05
C PHE A 116 -9.60 7.85 -14.23
N PRO A 117 -8.27 7.82 -14.35
CA PRO A 117 -7.57 8.47 -15.45
C PRO A 117 -7.50 7.56 -16.68
N GLU A 118 -7.32 8.15 -17.87
CA GLU A 118 -6.95 7.39 -19.06
C GLU A 118 -5.53 6.83 -18.96
N TYR A 119 -4.59 7.63 -18.39
CA TYR A 119 -3.22 7.22 -18.12
C TYR A 119 -2.97 7.16 -16.62
N LEU A 120 -2.52 6.02 -16.13
CA LEU A 120 -2.25 5.75 -14.72
C LEU A 120 -0.76 5.59 -14.49
N ASP A 121 -0.20 6.44 -13.64
CA ASP A 121 1.17 6.30 -13.16
C ASP A 121 1.18 5.44 -11.89
N MET A 122 1.77 4.24 -12.00
CA MET A 122 1.91 3.30 -10.89
C MET A 122 3.22 3.47 -10.11
N LEU A 123 4.11 4.35 -10.54
CA LEU A 123 5.41 4.56 -9.90
C LEU A 123 5.32 4.85 -8.39
N PRO A 124 4.37 5.68 -7.90
CA PRO A 124 4.22 5.94 -6.47
C PRO A 124 3.81 4.72 -5.63
N PHE A 125 3.30 3.67 -6.28
CA PHE A 125 2.80 2.44 -5.64
C PHE A 125 3.74 1.25 -5.81
N MET A 126 4.94 1.48 -6.38
CA MET A 126 5.94 0.44 -6.58
C MET A 126 7.02 0.46 -5.51
N THR A 127 7.57 -0.73 -5.21
CA THR A 127 8.78 -0.82 -4.40
C THR A 127 10.00 -0.50 -5.26
N GLY A 128 10.85 0.41 -4.78
CA GLY A 128 12.23 0.53 -5.25
C GLY A 128 13.11 -0.60 -4.67
N ALA A 129 14.40 -0.50 -4.87
CA ALA A 129 15.36 -1.47 -4.33
C ALA A 129 15.50 -1.38 -2.79
N THR A 130 15.08 -0.27 -2.19
CA THR A 130 15.18 0.00 -0.74
C THR A 130 13.83 0.38 -0.18
N LEU A 131 13.54 -0.10 1.04
CA LEU A 131 12.37 0.27 1.81
C LEU A 131 12.80 1.13 2.99
N SER A 132 12.08 2.22 3.26
CA SER A 132 12.27 3.06 4.43
C SER A 132 11.15 2.81 5.44
N ALA A 133 11.51 2.53 6.68
CA ALA A 133 10.57 2.47 7.79
C ALA A 133 10.38 3.84 8.47
N HIS A 134 11.05 4.90 7.99
CA HIS A 134 10.94 6.22 8.60
C HIS A 134 9.58 6.87 8.30
N PRO A 135 8.82 7.32 9.33
CA PRO A 135 7.42 7.75 9.16
C PRO A 135 7.24 8.99 8.29
N LEU A 136 8.29 9.81 8.11
CA LEU A 136 8.26 11.04 7.32
C LEU A 136 8.88 10.88 5.92
N GLN A 137 9.34 9.68 5.58
CA GLN A 137 9.93 9.40 4.26
C GLN A 137 8.99 8.52 3.44
N PRO A 138 9.04 8.60 2.09
CA PRO A 138 8.39 7.62 1.25
C PRO A 138 8.90 6.21 1.59
N ILE A 139 8.00 5.23 1.63
CA ILE A 139 8.35 3.84 1.95
C ILE A 139 9.38 3.30 0.96
N SER A 140 9.28 3.72 -0.31
CA SER A 140 10.27 3.38 -1.32
C SER A 140 10.52 4.57 -2.22
N PRO A 141 11.76 5.08 -2.32
CA PRO A 141 12.10 6.10 -3.29
C PRO A 141 12.02 5.51 -4.71
N SER A 142 11.27 6.17 -5.56
CA SER A 142 10.89 5.69 -6.89
C SER A 142 11.98 5.84 -7.98
N GLU A 143 13.18 6.27 -7.63
CA GLU A 143 14.22 6.67 -8.60
C GLU A 143 14.73 5.54 -9.53
N LYS A 144 14.40 4.29 -9.24
CA LYS A 144 14.87 3.12 -10.01
C LYS A 144 13.76 2.20 -10.52
N ALA A 145 12.50 2.53 -10.31
CA ALA A 145 11.43 1.76 -10.90
C ALA A 145 11.34 2.12 -12.39
N GLY A 146 11.38 1.12 -13.26
CA GLY A 146 11.23 1.29 -14.70
C GLY A 146 9.91 1.94 -15.08
N ASN A 147 9.59 1.95 -16.37
CA ASN A 147 8.31 2.52 -16.83
C ASN A 147 7.12 1.85 -16.15
N ALA A 148 6.33 2.65 -15.44
CA ALA A 148 5.15 2.23 -14.70
C ALA A 148 3.87 2.95 -15.18
N ILE A 149 3.91 3.48 -16.40
CA ILE A 149 2.77 4.15 -17.01
C ILE A 149 1.88 3.12 -17.69
N TYR A 150 0.61 3.21 -17.39
CA TYR A 150 -0.45 2.38 -17.96
C TYR A 150 -1.46 3.22 -18.70
N ARG A 151 -2.07 2.65 -19.72
CA ARG A 151 -3.19 3.25 -20.43
C ARG A 151 -4.43 2.37 -20.31
N LEU A 152 -5.58 2.99 -20.06
CA LEU A 152 -6.85 2.26 -19.96
C LEU A 152 -7.19 1.63 -21.32
N SER A 153 -7.40 0.32 -21.34
CA SER A 153 -7.79 -0.45 -22.53
C SER A 153 -9.26 -0.88 -22.49
N ALA A 154 -9.76 -1.16 -21.30
CA ALA A 154 -11.17 -1.53 -21.14
C ALA A 154 -11.69 -1.18 -19.75
N MET A 155 -12.99 -1.03 -19.66
CA MET A 155 -13.72 -0.81 -18.41
C MET A 155 -15.03 -1.59 -18.44
N VAL A 156 -15.44 -2.08 -17.27
CA VAL A 156 -16.77 -2.62 -17.05
C VAL A 156 -17.48 -1.79 -15.99
N THR A 157 -18.72 -1.43 -16.26
CA THR A 157 -19.60 -0.82 -15.26
C THR A 157 -20.75 -1.77 -14.93
N HIS A 158 -21.26 -1.68 -13.71
CA HIS A 158 -22.43 -2.43 -13.27
C HIS A 158 -23.54 -1.45 -12.90
N TYR A 159 -24.65 -1.52 -13.60
CA TYR A 159 -25.88 -0.78 -13.29
C TYR A 159 -26.78 -1.62 -12.39
N GLY A 160 -27.55 -0.99 -11.52
CA GLY A 160 -28.50 -1.66 -10.65
C GLY A 160 -28.04 -1.80 -9.19
N THR A 161 -28.66 -2.73 -8.48
CA THR A 161 -28.46 -2.98 -7.05
C THR A 161 -27.42 -4.07 -6.80
N HIS A 162 -27.23 -4.48 -5.54
CA HIS A 162 -26.35 -5.59 -5.20
C HIS A 162 -26.81 -6.93 -5.82
N ASN A 163 -28.13 -7.21 -5.81
CA ASN A 163 -28.67 -8.49 -6.21
C ASN A 163 -29.07 -8.57 -7.68
N TYR A 164 -29.33 -7.43 -8.30
CA TYR A 164 -29.85 -7.33 -9.68
C TYR A 164 -29.12 -6.22 -10.41
N GLY A 165 -28.79 -6.46 -11.66
CA GLY A 165 -28.16 -5.42 -12.44
C GLY A 165 -27.75 -5.89 -13.82
N HIS A 166 -27.12 -4.99 -14.52
CA HIS A 166 -26.67 -5.16 -15.89
C HIS A 166 -25.22 -4.70 -16.02
N TYR A 167 -24.40 -5.49 -16.67
CA TYR A 167 -23.01 -5.15 -16.95
C TYR A 167 -22.88 -4.57 -18.35
N VAL A 168 -22.17 -3.48 -18.46
CA VAL A 168 -21.83 -2.85 -19.74
C VAL A 168 -20.31 -2.69 -19.79
N SER A 169 -19.71 -3.10 -20.90
CA SER A 169 -18.28 -2.95 -21.12
C SER A 169 -17.97 -1.84 -22.10
N TYR A 170 -16.84 -1.21 -21.90
CA TYR A 170 -16.26 -0.20 -22.77
C TYR A 170 -14.85 -0.65 -23.12
N ARG A 171 -14.55 -0.68 -24.42
CA ARG A 171 -13.24 -1.11 -24.91
C ARG A 171 -12.66 -0.07 -25.83
N ARG A 172 -11.41 0.28 -25.58
CA ARG A 172 -10.64 1.14 -26.46
C ARG A 172 -10.26 0.41 -27.74
N ARG A 173 -10.45 1.06 -28.86
CA ARG A 173 -9.94 0.63 -30.17
C ARG A 173 -8.82 1.59 -30.56
N PRO A 174 -7.57 1.12 -30.66
CA PRO A 174 -6.48 1.93 -31.18
C PRO A 174 -6.82 2.40 -32.59
N CYS A 175 -6.52 3.63 -32.91
CA CYS A 175 -6.61 4.09 -34.30
C CYS A 175 -5.54 3.35 -35.11
N PRO A 176 -5.90 2.68 -36.23
CA PRO A 176 -4.96 1.85 -37.00
C PRO A 176 -3.75 2.61 -37.57
N LEU A 177 -3.84 3.93 -37.67
CA LEU A 177 -2.83 4.80 -38.27
C LEU A 177 -2.15 5.72 -37.24
N ASP A 178 -2.45 5.60 -35.94
CA ASP A 178 -1.99 6.52 -34.86
C ASP A 178 -2.23 8.02 -35.15
N GLU A 179 -3.04 8.35 -36.16
CA GLU A 179 -3.26 9.72 -36.65
C GLU A 179 -4.54 10.36 -36.11
N GLY A 180 -5.23 9.69 -35.18
CA GLY A 180 -6.51 10.20 -34.66
C GLY A 180 -6.77 9.80 -33.21
N PRO A 181 -7.82 10.37 -32.61
CA PRO A 181 -8.24 9.98 -31.27
C PRO A 181 -8.71 8.53 -31.27
N ASP A 182 -8.38 7.80 -30.23
CA ASP A 182 -8.89 6.44 -30.05
C ASP A 182 -10.41 6.44 -29.98
N VAL A 183 -10.98 5.46 -30.63
CA VAL A 183 -12.42 5.22 -30.62
C VAL A 183 -12.74 4.21 -29.54
N TRP A 184 -13.75 4.48 -28.75
CA TRP A 184 -14.27 3.55 -27.77
C TRP A 184 -15.49 2.82 -28.30
N THR A 185 -15.67 1.60 -27.88
CA THR A 185 -16.83 0.77 -28.19
C THR A 185 -17.52 0.41 -26.88
N ARG A 186 -18.78 0.77 -26.79
CA ARG A 186 -19.70 0.33 -25.73
C ARG A 186 -20.39 -0.95 -26.16
N VAL A 187 -20.35 -1.97 -25.28
CA VAL A 187 -21.01 -3.27 -25.53
C VAL A 187 -21.95 -3.56 -24.36
N SER A 188 -23.20 -3.80 -24.69
CA SER A 188 -24.29 -4.11 -23.79
C SER A 188 -25.11 -5.26 -24.40
N ASP A 189 -24.87 -6.48 -23.95
CA ASP A 189 -25.33 -7.72 -24.55
C ASP A 189 -24.95 -7.79 -26.04
N ASP A 190 -25.96 -7.84 -26.93
CA ASP A 190 -25.83 -7.85 -28.39
C ASP A 190 -25.68 -6.45 -29.02
N HIS A 191 -25.86 -5.39 -28.21
CA HIS A 191 -25.77 -4.02 -28.70
C HIS A 191 -24.35 -3.50 -28.64
N VAL A 192 -23.77 -3.17 -29.78
CA VAL A 192 -22.43 -2.64 -29.95
C VAL A 192 -22.52 -1.27 -30.62
N GLN A 193 -21.99 -0.23 -29.92
CA GLN A 193 -22.00 1.13 -30.46
C GLN A 193 -20.67 1.83 -30.18
N LEU A 194 -20.32 2.76 -31.08
CA LEU A 194 -19.17 3.63 -30.86
C LEU A 194 -19.52 4.69 -29.81
N CYS A 195 -18.54 5.07 -29.01
CA CYS A 195 -18.67 6.13 -28.03
C CYS A 195 -17.35 6.90 -27.89
N SER A 196 -17.42 8.06 -27.25
CA SER A 196 -16.27 8.92 -27.00
C SER A 196 -15.62 8.60 -25.66
N TRP A 197 -14.40 9.10 -25.43
CA TRP A 197 -13.76 9.08 -24.11
C TRP A 197 -14.60 9.83 -23.07
N ASP A 198 -15.23 10.93 -23.43
CA ASP A 198 -16.05 11.73 -22.52
C ASP A 198 -17.25 10.92 -21.98
N GLU A 199 -17.82 10.05 -22.81
CA GLU A 199 -18.88 9.14 -22.38
C GLU A 199 -18.35 8.04 -21.46
N VAL A 200 -17.13 7.56 -21.66
CA VAL A 200 -16.48 6.53 -20.81
C VAL A 200 -16.12 7.08 -19.44
N GLN A 201 -15.46 8.25 -19.39
CA GLN A 201 -14.93 8.81 -18.14
C GLN A 201 -16.01 9.22 -17.13
N VAL A 202 -17.26 9.44 -17.58
CA VAL A 202 -18.37 9.77 -16.68
C VAL A 202 -19.02 8.53 -16.05
N GLN A 203 -18.68 7.34 -16.53
CA GLN A 203 -19.21 6.09 -15.99
C GLN A 203 -18.60 5.78 -14.60
N ASN A 204 -19.33 4.95 -13.84
CA ASN A 204 -18.83 4.51 -12.52
C ASN A 204 -18.27 3.08 -12.65
N PRO A 205 -16.95 2.89 -12.60
CA PRO A 205 -16.33 1.62 -12.93
C PRO A 205 -16.58 0.54 -11.87
N TYR A 206 -16.70 -0.70 -12.35
CA TYR A 206 -16.65 -1.93 -11.55
C TYR A 206 -15.33 -2.66 -11.76
N LEU A 207 -14.84 -2.73 -13.00
CA LEU A 207 -13.52 -3.22 -13.38
C LEU A 207 -12.85 -2.20 -14.29
N LEU A 208 -11.56 -1.98 -14.06
CA LEU A 208 -10.69 -1.20 -14.94
C LEU A 208 -9.55 -2.11 -15.41
N MET A 209 -9.29 -2.13 -16.70
CA MET A 209 -8.21 -2.88 -17.31
C MET A 209 -7.25 -1.92 -17.98
N TYR A 210 -6.03 -1.90 -17.48
CA TYR A 210 -4.94 -1.04 -17.96
C TYR A 210 -3.86 -1.88 -18.62
N GLU A 211 -3.34 -1.42 -19.73
CA GLU A 211 -2.18 -1.98 -20.41
C GLU A 211 -0.95 -1.11 -20.16
N ARG A 212 0.18 -1.74 -19.81
CA ARG A 212 1.43 -1.02 -19.61
C ARG A 212 1.94 -0.52 -20.95
N ILE A 213 2.35 0.76 -20.98
CA ILE A 213 3.00 1.34 -22.13
C ILE A 213 4.47 0.99 -22.04
N ASP A 214 4.91 0.02 -22.86
CA ASP A 214 6.33 -0.29 -22.99
C ASP A 214 7.00 0.77 -23.86
N ASN A 215 8.15 1.29 -23.42
CA ASN A 215 8.93 2.33 -24.09
C ASN A 215 9.59 1.85 -25.41
N ALA A 216 8.86 1.21 -26.29
CA ALA A 216 9.40 0.87 -27.61
C ALA A 216 9.45 2.07 -28.58
N ALA A 217 8.76 3.16 -28.29
CA ALA A 217 8.93 4.49 -28.90
C ALA A 217 8.34 5.54 -27.94
N PRO A 218 8.95 6.74 -27.79
CA PRO A 218 8.27 7.82 -27.12
C PRO A 218 7.06 8.21 -27.99
N SER A 219 5.86 7.85 -27.52
CA SER A 219 4.66 8.47 -28.10
C SER A 219 4.75 9.96 -27.82
N PRO A 220 4.83 10.83 -28.83
CA PRO A 220 5.10 12.25 -28.63
C PRO A 220 3.95 13.04 -27.99
N LEU A 221 2.89 12.37 -27.55
CA LEU A 221 1.65 12.99 -27.15
C LEU A 221 1.05 12.43 -25.86
N ILE A 222 1.84 12.30 -24.79
CA ILE A 222 1.25 12.31 -23.47
C ILE A 222 1.20 13.78 -23.04
N PRO A 223 0.06 14.47 -23.13
CA PRO A 223 -0.02 15.85 -22.65
C PRO A 223 0.25 15.80 -21.15
N ALA A 224 1.18 16.61 -20.66
CA ALA A 224 1.57 16.71 -19.26
C ALA A 224 0.38 17.00 -18.30
N ARG A 225 -0.80 17.27 -18.82
CA ARG A 225 -2.04 17.53 -18.09
C ARG A 225 -2.89 16.30 -17.76
N THR A 226 -2.59 15.12 -18.32
CA THR A 226 -3.48 13.96 -18.20
C THR A 226 -2.96 12.88 -17.25
N VAL A 227 -1.73 12.99 -16.75
CA VAL A 227 -1.20 12.10 -15.72
C VAL A 227 -1.67 12.62 -14.36
N HIS A 228 -2.79 12.11 -13.88
CA HIS A 228 -3.21 12.35 -12.51
C HIS A 228 -2.28 11.60 -11.56
N ARG A 229 -1.37 12.33 -10.96
CA ARG A 229 -0.60 11.86 -9.82
C ARG A 229 -1.57 11.82 -8.63
N TRP A 230 -2.01 10.63 -8.25
CA TRP A 230 -2.80 10.45 -7.05
C TRP A 230 -1.92 10.79 -5.86
N ASP A 231 -2.26 11.88 -5.18
CA ASP A 231 -1.59 12.21 -3.93
C ASP A 231 -1.91 11.10 -2.91
N VAL A 232 -0.88 10.44 -2.39
CA VAL A 232 -0.97 9.38 -1.39
C VAL A 232 -1.77 9.83 -0.16
N TYR A 233 -1.88 11.13 0.06
CA TYR A 233 -2.68 11.76 1.12
C TYR A 233 -4.19 11.63 0.93
N THR A 234 -4.70 11.55 -0.30
CA THR A 234 -6.15 11.49 -0.54
C THR A 234 -6.73 10.10 -0.24
N PHE A 235 -5.94 9.05 -0.38
CA PHE A 235 -6.37 7.68 -0.06
C PHE A 235 -6.45 7.42 1.46
N ARG A 236 -5.73 8.19 2.29
CA ARG A 236 -5.78 8.08 3.77
C ARG A 236 -7.11 8.55 4.37
N ARG A 237 -7.84 9.44 3.71
CA ARG A 237 -9.10 10.00 4.22
C ARG A 237 -10.33 9.12 3.96
N ALA A 238 -10.26 8.22 3.00
CA ALA A 238 -11.39 7.35 2.64
C ALA A 238 -11.53 6.11 3.56
N ILE A 239 -10.52 5.78 4.37
CA ILE A 239 -10.53 4.58 5.23
C ILE A 239 -10.82 4.94 6.70
N SER A 240 -10.81 6.22 7.08
CA SER A 240 -10.99 6.68 8.46
C SER A 240 -12.31 7.42 8.75
N ALA A 241 -13.36 7.15 8.00
CA ALA A 241 -14.71 7.52 8.39
C ALA A 241 -15.40 6.35 9.10
N PRO A 242 -16.06 6.58 10.26
CA PRO A 242 -16.66 5.57 11.13
C PRO A 242 -17.77 4.78 10.45
#